data_757f5c608c6c3baafc5daa133b2fae51
#
_entry.id   757f5c608c6c3baafc5daa133b2fae51
#
_cell.length_a   1.000
_cell.length_b   1.000
_cell.length_c   1.000
_cell.angle_alpha   90.00
_cell.angle_beta   90.00
_cell.angle_gamma   90.00
#
_symmetry.space_group_name_H-M   'P 1'
#
loop_
_entity.id
_entity.type
_entity.pdbx_description
1 polymer ?
#
loop_
_entity_poly.entity_id
_entity_poly.type
_entity_poly.pdbx_seq_one_letter_code
_entity_poly.pdbx_strand_id
1 'polypeptide(L)'
;MDITRRDLTAIGLGALAVGSLGSPALAGEGLVADLPEGLDEFALAVEAYIYAYPLVTMEMTRRVITNVAESEGSRGPMGHLIKLRQYPDAKFRDVTAPNADTLYTTAFFDVGDEPWVVSLPDMKDRYALFPMLDGWTTVFDVPGKRTTGTDAQTFVVTGPGWEGTLPEGVTQYKSPTSIVWLLGRIYCTGTPEDYAEVHKLQDEVKLYPLSAWGKDWTPPKGKVDPSIDMKTAVREQVNNMDAIEYFTLFAELLKRNPPTDADGPMVAKLAELGIVPGQDFDKSKFDPAFVKRVPQLGFARIMTHFKFSGGDVQDIDGWGFTTKTGIYGTNYIQRALITAIGLGANRPQDAIYPTSLKSDSGVIKRAYNGSESYVLTFKKGLTPPVSGFWSLTMYDADYFFVDNPLNRYSISARQPLKANPDGSIDLLIQNESPGADKESNWLPAPKGKFILMMRLYWPNESNPSIIDGSWTIPPVKKVS
;
A
#
# COMPACT_ATOMS: atom_id res chain seq x y z
N MET A 1 -1.47 -23.21 19.93
CA MET A 1 -1.88 -23.45 18.54
C MET A 1 -0.81 -22.78 17.70
N ASP A 2 0.18 -23.56 17.24
CA ASP A 2 1.29 -23.01 16.47
C ASP A 2 0.80 -22.59 15.10
N ILE A 3 0.81 -21.28 14.87
CA ILE A 3 0.51 -20.71 13.56
C ILE A 3 1.75 -20.91 12.69
N THR A 4 1.63 -21.74 11.67
CA THR A 4 2.77 -22.05 10.78
C THR A 4 3.07 -20.88 9.83
N ARG A 5 4.31 -20.84 9.26
CA ARG A 5 4.70 -19.86 8.22
C ARG A 5 3.70 -19.77 7.06
N ARG A 6 3.04 -20.87 6.71
CA ARG A 6 1.98 -20.91 5.67
C ARG A 6 0.72 -20.17 6.07
N ASP A 7 0.35 -20.20 7.35
CA ASP A 7 -0.85 -19.53 7.86
C ASP A 7 -0.66 -17.99 7.89
N LEU A 8 0.55 -17.51 8.11
CA LEU A 8 0.89 -16.07 8.11
C LEU A 8 0.96 -15.48 6.69
N THR A 9 1.40 -16.25 5.70
CA THR A 9 1.44 -15.82 4.28
C THR A 9 0.04 -15.79 3.67
N ALA A 10 -0.87 -16.65 4.11
CA ALA A 10 -2.27 -16.68 3.66
C ALA A 10 -3.13 -15.54 4.23
N ILE A 11 -2.64 -14.79 5.23
CA ILE A 11 -3.34 -13.70 5.90
C ILE A 11 -3.07 -12.33 5.23
N GLY A 12 -2.05 -12.22 4.41
CA GLY A 12 -1.77 -11.03 3.62
C GLY A 12 -2.79 -10.81 2.51
N LEU A 13 -3.80 -9.98 2.70
CA LEU A 13 -4.87 -9.57 1.76
C LEU A 13 -5.98 -10.60 1.47
N GLY A 14 -5.93 -11.82 2.02
CA GLY A 14 -6.79 -12.92 1.57
C GLY A 14 -7.88 -13.42 2.50
N ALA A 15 -8.20 -12.80 3.61
CA ALA A 15 -9.18 -13.33 4.55
C ALA A 15 -10.42 -12.44 4.73
N LEU A 16 -11.14 -12.15 3.65
CA LEU A 16 -12.53 -11.71 3.70
C LEU A 16 -13.48 -12.93 3.56
N ALA A 17 -13.41 -13.84 4.52
CA ALA A 17 -14.47 -14.81 4.70
C ALA A 17 -15.38 -14.31 5.84
N VAL A 18 -16.37 -13.49 5.52
CA VAL A 18 -17.44 -13.15 6.46
C VAL A 18 -18.43 -14.31 6.52
N GLY A 19 -18.27 -15.15 7.52
CA GLY A 19 -19.38 -15.97 8.01
C GLY A 19 -20.33 -15.07 8.80
N SER A 20 -21.55 -14.89 8.29
CA SER A 20 -22.62 -14.22 8.99
C SER A 20 -22.98 -15.01 10.26
N LEU A 21 -22.54 -14.54 11.42
CA LEU A 21 -23.13 -14.85 12.70
C LEU A 21 -23.42 -13.53 13.42
N GLY A 22 -24.68 -13.39 13.80
CA GLY A 22 -25.27 -12.18 14.33
C GLY A 22 -24.48 -11.51 15.43
N SER A 23 -24.45 -10.19 15.37
CA SER A 23 -23.92 -9.32 16.41
C SER A 23 -24.67 -9.53 17.72
N PRO A 24 -24.00 -9.71 18.84
CA PRO A 24 -24.50 -9.17 20.11
C PRO A 24 -23.93 -7.76 20.26
N ALA A 25 -24.82 -6.78 20.27
CA ALA A 25 -24.52 -5.47 20.81
C ALA A 25 -24.07 -5.64 22.26
N LEU A 26 -22.78 -5.44 22.51
CA LEU A 26 -22.24 -5.21 23.84
C LEU A 26 -21.83 -3.74 23.94
N ALA A 27 -22.85 -2.89 24.07
CA ALA A 27 -22.71 -1.65 24.79
C ALA A 27 -22.53 -2.02 26.28
N GLY A 28 -21.35 -1.81 26.81
CA GLY A 28 -21.03 -2.09 28.21
C GLY A 28 -20.10 -1.03 28.78
N GLU A 29 -20.66 0.16 29.10
CA GLU A 29 -20.05 1.13 30.03
C GLU A 29 -20.04 0.60 31.48
N GLY A 30 -19.81 -0.66 31.69
CA GLY A 30 -19.88 -1.29 33.03
C GLY A 30 -18.81 -2.35 33.29
N LEU A 31 -17.90 -2.62 32.36
CA LEU A 31 -16.93 -3.72 32.49
C LEU A 31 -15.50 -3.28 32.83
N VAL A 32 -15.30 -2.00 33.17
CA VAL A 32 -13.95 -1.44 33.43
C VAL A 32 -13.67 -1.31 34.95
N ALA A 33 -14.61 -1.63 35.81
CA ALA A 33 -14.50 -1.30 37.23
C ALA A 33 -13.67 -2.27 38.10
N ASP A 34 -13.30 -3.47 37.61
CA ASP A 34 -12.53 -4.47 38.42
C ASP A 34 -11.52 -5.26 37.57
N LEU A 35 -10.70 -4.58 36.77
CA LEU A 35 -9.56 -5.27 36.11
C LEU A 35 -8.41 -5.44 37.13
N PRO A 36 -7.69 -6.59 37.13
CA PRO A 36 -6.51 -6.77 37.98
C PRO A 36 -5.48 -5.68 37.76
N GLU A 37 -4.75 -5.27 38.80
CA GLU A 37 -3.64 -4.32 38.73
C GLU A 37 -2.69 -4.66 37.56
N GLY A 38 -2.33 -3.64 36.74
CA GLY A 38 -1.46 -3.80 35.56
C GLY A 38 -2.16 -4.12 34.24
N LEU A 39 -3.47 -4.42 34.19
CA LEU A 39 -4.15 -4.66 32.92
C LEU A 39 -4.35 -3.40 32.10
N ASP A 40 -4.58 -2.26 32.77
CA ASP A 40 -4.73 -0.97 32.09
C ASP A 40 -3.41 -0.53 31.45
N GLU A 41 -2.29 -0.70 32.17
CA GLU A 41 -0.95 -0.42 31.67
C GLU A 41 -0.56 -1.35 30.51
N PHE A 42 -0.90 -2.62 30.62
CA PHE A 42 -0.70 -3.58 29.51
C PHE A 42 -1.53 -3.23 28.29
N ALA A 43 -2.81 -2.86 28.47
CA ALA A 43 -3.68 -2.43 27.37
C ALA A 43 -3.16 -1.15 26.72
N LEU A 44 -2.68 -0.20 27.51
CA LEU A 44 -2.04 1.02 27.04
C LEU A 44 -0.76 0.73 26.25
N ALA A 45 0.09 -0.20 26.70
CA ALA A 45 1.29 -0.60 25.98
C ALA A 45 0.95 -1.27 24.62
N VAL A 46 -0.14 -2.03 24.55
CA VAL A 46 -0.65 -2.59 23.29
C VAL A 46 -1.16 -1.48 22.34
N GLU A 47 -1.86 -0.47 22.86
CA GLU A 47 -2.28 0.69 22.07
C GLU A 47 -1.07 1.49 21.55
N ALA A 48 -0.06 1.68 22.38
CA ALA A 48 1.20 2.34 22.02
C ALA A 48 1.94 1.58 20.91
N TYR A 49 1.97 0.24 20.99
CA TYR A 49 2.54 -0.60 19.92
C TYR A 49 1.81 -0.39 18.59
N ILE A 50 0.47 -0.41 18.60
CA ILE A 50 -0.36 -0.22 17.41
C ILE A 50 -0.12 1.20 16.83
N TYR A 51 -0.07 2.21 17.68
CA TYR A 51 0.21 3.59 17.29
C TYR A 51 1.57 3.74 16.60
N ALA A 52 2.62 3.15 17.19
CA ALA A 52 3.99 3.21 16.71
C ALA A 52 4.26 2.37 15.44
N TYR A 53 3.41 1.36 15.18
CA TYR A 53 3.64 0.35 14.14
C TYR A 53 3.94 0.92 12.74
N PRO A 54 3.24 1.96 12.27
CA PRO A 54 3.54 2.57 10.97
C PRO A 54 4.94 3.19 10.90
N LEU A 55 5.32 3.97 11.90
CA LEU A 55 6.61 4.67 11.90
C LEU A 55 7.79 3.70 11.99
N VAL A 56 7.69 2.70 12.87
CA VAL A 56 8.72 1.65 13.01
C VAL A 56 8.83 0.83 11.72
N THR A 57 7.70 0.45 11.11
CA THR A 57 7.71 -0.34 9.86
C THR A 57 8.25 0.47 8.68
N MET A 58 7.91 1.76 8.57
CA MET A 58 8.44 2.66 7.56
C MET A 58 9.96 2.77 7.67
N GLU A 59 10.49 2.97 8.88
CA GLU A 59 11.92 3.04 9.11
C GLU A 59 12.64 1.73 8.78
N MET A 60 12.12 0.60 9.20
CA MET A 60 12.72 -0.70 8.89
C MET A 60 12.68 -0.98 7.37
N THR A 61 11.61 -0.56 6.69
CA THR A 61 11.52 -0.62 5.22
C THR A 61 12.57 0.27 4.57
N ARG A 62 12.71 1.51 5.03
CA ARG A 62 13.73 2.44 4.57
C ARG A 62 15.13 1.83 4.73
N ARG A 63 15.46 1.31 5.92
CA ARG A 63 16.77 0.68 6.19
C ARG A 63 17.09 -0.41 5.18
N VAL A 64 16.16 -1.32 4.93
CA VAL A 64 16.37 -2.45 3.99
C VAL A 64 16.47 -1.96 2.54
N ILE A 65 15.60 -1.04 2.10
CA ILE A 65 15.60 -0.54 0.72
C ILE A 65 16.86 0.29 0.44
N THR A 66 17.33 1.07 1.41
CA THR A 66 18.43 2.01 1.19
C THR A 66 19.81 1.48 1.55
N ASN A 67 19.93 0.25 2.05
CA ASN A 67 21.20 -0.34 2.46
C ASN A 67 22.00 -0.94 1.29
N VAL A 68 22.21 -0.14 0.26
CA VAL A 68 23.01 -0.48 -0.93
C VAL A 68 23.92 0.69 -1.31
N ALA A 69 25.03 0.42 -1.98
CA ALA A 69 25.96 1.47 -2.40
C ALA A 69 25.47 2.26 -3.62
N GLU A 70 24.74 1.59 -4.51
CA GLU A 70 24.17 2.14 -5.75
C GLU A 70 22.76 1.57 -5.96
N SER A 71 21.93 2.21 -6.81
CA SER A 71 20.60 1.69 -7.11
C SER A 71 20.69 0.39 -7.89
N GLU A 72 20.03 -0.66 -7.38
CA GLU A 72 19.96 -1.98 -8.01
C GLU A 72 18.57 -2.64 -7.76
N GLY A 73 17.93 -3.12 -8.80
CA GLY A 73 16.59 -3.73 -8.70
C GLY A 73 15.59 -2.78 -8.06
N SER A 74 15.03 -3.20 -6.92
CA SER A 74 14.06 -2.43 -6.12
C SER A 74 14.70 -1.64 -4.97
N ARG A 75 16.03 -1.51 -4.93
CA ARG A 75 16.80 -0.87 -3.86
C ARG A 75 17.63 0.29 -4.40
N GLY A 76 17.84 1.30 -3.55
CA GLY A 76 18.71 2.44 -3.87
C GLY A 76 19.01 3.25 -2.63
N PRO A 77 20.20 3.86 -2.51
CA PRO A 77 20.57 4.68 -1.37
C PRO A 77 19.60 5.83 -1.10
N MET A 78 19.66 6.40 0.09
CA MET A 78 18.92 7.63 0.42
C MET A 78 19.21 8.72 -0.62
N GLY A 79 18.14 9.37 -1.11
CA GLY A 79 18.23 10.42 -2.12
C GLY A 79 18.48 9.93 -3.56
N HIS A 80 18.50 8.62 -3.79
CA HIS A 80 18.63 8.06 -5.14
C HIS A 80 17.25 7.62 -5.68
N LEU A 81 17.01 7.94 -6.95
CA LEU A 81 15.85 7.41 -7.67
C LEU A 81 16.07 5.94 -8.04
N ILE A 82 15.12 5.11 -7.66
CA ILE A 82 15.00 3.71 -8.05
C ILE A 82 13.97 3.67 -9.18
N LYS A 83 14.36 3.13 -10.33
CA LYS A 83 13.53 3.11 -11.54
C LYS A 83 13.29 1.67 -11.97
N LEU A 84 12.10 1.14 -11.69
CA LEU A 84 11.73 -0.20 -12.16
C LEU A 84 11.40 -0.12 -13.65
N ARG A 85 12.16 -0.86 -14.47
CA ARG A 85 12.17 -0.71 -15.93
C ARG A 85 11.22 -1.66 -16.66
N GLN A 86 10.67 -2.63 -15.96
CA GLN A 86 9.73 -3.59 -16.52
C GLN A 86 8.84 -4.17 -15.43
N TYR A 87 7.74 -4.77 -15.83
CA TYR A 87 6.88 -5.49 -14.91
C TYR A 87 7.59 -6.71 -14.33
N PRO A 88 7.27 -7.08 -13.08
CA PRO A 88 7.60 -8.40 -12.57
C PRO A 88 6.99 -9.49 -13.47
N ASP A 89 7.66 -10.62 -13.58
CA ASP A 89 7.15 -11.81 -14.25
C ASP A 89 6.59 -12.84 -13.25
N ALA A 90 6.15 -13.99 -13.76
CA ALA A 90 5.62 -15.08 -12.94
C ALA A 90 6.67 -15.76 -12.04
N LYS A 91 7.95 -15.44 -12.15
CA LYS A 91 9.03 -15.96 -11.27
C LYS A 91 9.32 -15.02 -10.10
N PHE A 92 8.84 -13.79 -10.17
CA PHE A 92 9.03 -12.78 -9.13
C PHE A 92 8.36 -13.20 -7.82
N ARG A 93 9.10 -13.11 -6.69
CA ARG A 93 8.64 -13.51 -5.35
C ARG A 93 9.00 -12.53 -4.24
N ASP A 94 9.56 -11.36 -4.58
CA ASP A 94 10.07 -10.40 -3.58
C ASP A 94 8.92 -9.66 -2.88
N VAL A 95 7.84 -9.35 -3.61
CA VAL A 95 6.69 -8.60 -3.10
C VAL A 95 5.40 -9.24 -3.60
N THR A 96 4.43 -9.46 -2.72
CA THR A 96 3.09 -9.97 -3.06
C THR A 96 2.26 -8.93 -3.81
N ALA A 97 1.29 -9.40 -4.57
CA ALA A 97 0.40 -8.59 -5.39
C ALA A 97 1.14 -7.61 -6.35
N PRO A 98 2.15 -8.11 -7.12
CA PRO A 98 2.91 -7.29 -8.03
C PRO A 98 2.02 -6.58 -9.05
N ASN A 99 2.47 -5.43 -9.55
CA ASN A 99 1.74 -4.57 -10.47
C ASN A 99 2.20 -4.80 -11.92
N ALA A 100 1.26 -4.90 -12.85
CA ALA A 100 1.49 -4.99 -14.30
C ALA A 100 0.78 -3.87 -15.08
N ASP A 101 0.64 -2.70 -14.48
CA ASP A 101 -0.05 -1.54 -15.07
C ASP A 101 0.81 -0.27 -15.07
N THR A 102 1.78 -0.18 -14.14
CA THR A 102 2.62 1.01 -13.98
C THR A 102 4.07 0.62 -13.74
N LEU A 103 5.02 1.44 -14.22
CA LEU A 103 6.41 1.38 -13.80
C LEU A 103 6.66 2.34 -12.64
N TYR A 104 7.45 1.90 -11.68
CA TYR A 104 7.74 2.68 -10.48
C TYR A 104 9.00 3.54 -10.66
N THR A 105 8.91 4.78 -10.14
CA THR A 105 10.03 5.68 -9.92
C THR A 105 9.94 6.13 -8.47
N THR A 106 10.80 5.62 -7.60
CA THR A 106 10.68 5.77 -6.16
C THR A 106 12.00 6.17 -5.51
N ALA A 107 11.92 6.81 -4.35
CA ALA A 107 13.08 7.17 -3.54
C ALA A 107 12.68 7.38 -2.09
N PHE A 108 13.56 7.00 -1.17
CA PHE A 108 13.56 7.54 0.18
C PHE A 108 14.53 8.72 0.26
N PHE A 109 14.12 9.80 0.90
CA PHE A 109 14.98 10.95 1.18
C PHE A 109 14.61 11.60 2.51
N ASP A 110 15.55 12.34 3.08
CA ASP A 110 15.41 12.98 4.38
C ASP A 110 15.37 14.50 4.19
N VAL A 111 14.27 15.11 4.61
CA VAL A 111 14.03 16.56 4.52
C VAL A 111 14.23 17.28 5.86
N GLY A 112 14.73 16.58 6.87
CA GLY A 112 14.93 17.14 8.20
C GLY A 112 16.10 18.12 8.29
N ASP A 113 17.14 17.93 7.48
CA ASP A 113 18.32 18.78 7.48
C ASP A 113 18.25 19.86 6.39
N GLU A 114 17.74 19.51 5.20
CA GLU A 114 17.48 20.46 4.12
C GLU A 114 16.34 19.99 3.23
N PRO A 115 15.66 20.92 2.54
CA PRO A 115 14.64 20.57 1.54
C PRO A 115 15.21 19.83 0.34
N TRP A 116 14.34 19.08 -0.33
CA TRP A 116 14.67 18.34 -1.54
C TRP A 116 13.81 18.79 -2.70
N VAL A 117 14.41 18.86 -3.88
CA VAL A 117 13.78 19.23 -5.15
C VAL A 117 13.40 17.96 -5.90
N VAL A 118 12.17 17.94 -6.41
CA VAL A 118 11.69 16.92 -7.33
C VAL A 118 11.29 17.62 -8.62
N SER A 119 11.85 17.18 -9.75
CA SER A 119 11.41 17.63 -11.08
C SER A 119 10.81 16.48 -11.85
N LEU A 120 9.62 16.68 -12.38
CA LEU A 120 8.90 15.75 -13.24
C LEU A 120 8.89 16.30 -14.66
N PRO A 121 9.19 15.48 -15.69
CA PRO A 121 9.05 15.90 -17.08
C PRO A 121 7.58 16.06 -17.49
N ASP A 122 7.35 16.62 -18.67
CA ASP A 122 6.05 16.56 -19.33
C ASP A 122 5.68 15.09 -19.60
N MET A 123 4.64 14.60 -18.95
CA MET A 123 4.13 13.23 -19.09
C MET A 123 3.33 13.01 -20.37
N LYS A 124 3.18 14.03 -21.21
CA LYS A 124 2.48 13.97 -22.52
C LYS A 124 1.08 13.35 -22.40
N ASP A 125 0.30 13.86 -21.45
CA ASP A 125 -1.03 13.37 -21.08
C ASP A 125 -1.09 11.93 -20.56
N ARG A 126 0.06 11.25 -20.36
CA ARG A 126 0.12 9.92 -19.75
C ARG A 126 -0.29 9.99 -18.28
N TYR A 127 -1.07 9.02 -17.82
CA TYR A 127 -1.39 8.92 -16.39
C TYR A 127 -0.14 8.62 -15.56
N ALA A 128 0.14 9.50 -14.64
CA ALA A 128 1.20 9.34 -13.64
C ALA A 128 0.75 9.94 -12.32
N LEU A 129 1.23 9.38 -11.22
CA LEU A 129 1.04 9.89 -9.88
C LEU A 129 2.33 9.69 -9.09
N PHE A 130 2.66 10.67 -8.25
CA PHE A 130 3.87 10.67 -7.43
C PHE A 130 3.50 10.89 -5.96
N PRO A 131 2.81 9.94 -5.31
CA PRO A 131 2.46 10.06 -3.91
C PRO A 131 3.73 10.16 -3.05
N MET A 132 3.68 11.10 -2.11
CA MET A 132 4.69 11.30 -1.09
C MET A 132 4.12 10.88 0.26
N LEU A 133 4.76 9.88 0.88
CA LEU A 133 4.39 9.37 2.18
C LEU A 133 5.33 9.92 3.25
N ASP A 134 4.76 10.27 4.39
CA ASP A 134 5.52 10.64 5.57
C ASP A 134 6.01 9.41 6.35
N GLY A 135 6.75 9.62 7.43
CA GLY A 135 7.22 8.55 8.30
C GLY A 135 6.10 7.73 8.95
N TRP A 136 4.90 8.30 9.09
CA TRP A 136 3.71 7.64 9.63
C TRP A 136 2.89 6.89 8.59
N THR A 137 3.41 6.70 7.37
CA THR A 137 2.74 6.07 6.23
C THR A 137 1.55 6.83 5.66
N THR A 138 1.37 8.08 6.05
CA THR A 138 0.31 8.94 5.53
C THR A 138 0.77 9.58 4.22
N VAL A 139 -0.08 9.54 3.20
CA VAL A 139 0.16 10.24 1.95
C VAL A 139 -0.16 11.72 2.15
N PHE A 140 0.86 12.57 2.29
CA PHE A 140 0.64 13.98 2.55
C PHE A 140 0.40 14.80 1.27
N ASP A 141 0.93 14.35 0.11
CA ASP A 141 0.60 14.93 -1.19
C ASP A 141 0.80 13.93 -2.34
N VAL A 142 0.19 14.24 -3.52
CA VAL A 142 0.22 13.39 -4.71
C VAL A 142 0.29 14.24 -5.97
N PRO A 143 1.45 14.80 -6.35
CA PRO A 143 1.62 15.40 -7.67
C PRO A 143 1.35 14.38 -8.78
N GLY A 144 0.71 14.83 -9.88
CA GLY A 144 0.40 13.97 -11.01
C GLY A 144 -0.89 14.34 -11.71
N LYS A 145 -1.31 13.51 -12.67
CA LYS A 145 -2.40 13.85 -13.61
C LYS A 145 -3.67 14.32 -12.92
N ARG A 146 -4.06 13.70 -11.82
CA ARG A 146 -5.30 14.04 -11.10
C ARG A 146 -5.23 15.41 -10.41
N THR A 147 -4.07 15.80 -9.91
CA THR A 147 -3.91 16.96 -9.00
C THR A 147 -3.25 18.15 -9.66
N THR A 148 -2.09 17.94 -10.26
CA THR A 148 -1.25 19.01 -10.81
C THR A 148 -1.13 18.96 -12.34
N GLY A 149 -1.78 17.99 -13.00
CA GLY A 149 -1.70 17.82 -14.44
C GLY A 149 -0.50 17.00 -14.89
N THR A 150 -0.20 17.08 -16.19
CA THR A 150 0.84 16.28 -16.84
C THR A 150 2.00 17.09 -17.38
N ASP A 151 1.92 18.42 -17.36
CA ASP A 151 2.99 19.30 -17.80
C ASP A 151 4.25 19.13 -16.93
N ALA A 152 5.40 19.53 -17.48
CA ALA A 152 6.64 19.53 -16.71
C ALA A 152 6.51 20.42 -15.47
N GLN A 153 6.93 19.92 -14.32
CA GLN A 153 6.78 20.63 -13.05
C GLN A 153 7.96 20.36 -12.11
N THR A 154 8.28 21.37 -11.33
CA THR A 154 9.30 21.26 -10.28
C THR A 154 8.73 21.77 -8.97
N PHE A 155 8.95 21.01 -7.91
CA PHE A 155 8.50 21.35 -6.57
C PHE A 155 9.58 21.03 -5.54
N VAL A 156 9.45 21.63 -4.37
CA VAL A 156 10.36 21.42 -3.24
C VAL A 156 9.59 20.80 -2.08
N VAL A 157 10.15 19.73 -1.53
CA VAL A 157 9.64 19.10 -0.31
C VAL A 157 10.46 19.61 0.87
N THR A 158 9.78 20.25 1.81
CA THR A 158 10.40 20.80 3.04
C THR A 158 10.02 19.95 4.25
N GLY A 159 10.92 19.87 5.24
CA GLY A 159 10.69 19.13 6.47
C GLY A 159 9.95 19.94 7.54
N PRO A 160 9.69 19.30 8.70
CA PRO A 160 9.09 19.97 9.86
C PRO A 160 9.93 21.18 10.31
N GLY A 161 9.24 22.30 10.53
CA GLY A 161 9.90 23.52 11.06
C GLY A 161 10.84 24.25 10.10
N TRP A 162 10.90 23.88 8.81
CA TRP A 162 11.71 24.61 7.86
C TRP A 162 11.12 26.00 7.55
N GLU A 163 11.91 27.06 7.73
CA GLU A 163 11.50 28.48 7.59
C GLU A 163 12.32 29.24 6.53
N GLY A 164 13.05 28.52 5.66
CA GLY A 164 13.86 29.15 4.63
C GLY A 164 13.06 29.74 3.47
N THR A 165 13.76 30.33 2.49
CA THR A 165 13.17 30.89 1.28
C THR A 165 13.39 29.95 0.11
N LEU A 166 12.33 29.70 -0.66
CA LEU A 166 12.37 28.89 -1.88
C LEU A 166 12.71 29.75 -3.10
N PRO A 167 13.23 29.14 -4.17
CA PRO A 167 13.33 29.80 -5.48
C PRO A 167 11.96 30.30 -5.96
N GLU A 168 11.97 31.39 -6.71
CA GLU A 168 10.75 31.98 -7.26
C GLU A 168 10.01 31.00 -8.19
N GLY A 169 8.68 30.93 -8.07
CA GLY A 169 7.82 30.11 -8.95
C GLY A 169 7.82 28.61 -8.62
N VAL A 170 8.47 28.19 -7.52
CA VAL A 170 8.50 26.77 -7.14
C VAL A 170 7.40 26.45 -6.13
N THR A 171 6.65 25.38 -6.38
CA THR A 171 5.65 24.87 -5.45
C THR A 171 6.30 24.23 -4.25
N GLN A 172 5.81 24.53 -3.04
CA GLN A 172 6.24 23.89 -1.80
C GLN A 172 5.26 22.80 -1.36
N TYR A 173 5.78 21.62 -1.04
CA TYR A 173 5.08 20.60 -0.29
C TYR A 173 5.73 20.42 1.08
N LYS A 174 4.93 20.54 2.15
CA LYS A 174 5.42 20.44 3.52
C LYS A 174 5.24 19.01 4.02
N SER A 175 6.35 18.31 4.23
CA SER A 175 6.30 17.01 4.89
C SER A 175 6.13 17.19 6.39
N PRO A 176 5.21 16.46 7.05
CA PRO A 176 5.07 16.49 8.50
C PRO A 176 6.22 15.78 9.23
N THR A 177 7.06 15.03 8.51
CA THR A 177 8.18 14.26 9.06
C THR A 177 9.46 14.47 8.27
N SER A 178 10.61 14.13 8.86
CA SER A 178 11.91 14.16 8.16
C SER A 178 12.02 13.07 7.10
N ILE A 179 11.46 11.88 7.34
CA ILE A 179 11.44 10.78 6.37
C ILE A 179 10.36 11.04 5.34
N VAL A 180 10.74 10.97 4.07
CA VAL A 180 9.80 11.01 2.93
C VAL A 180 10.05 9.82 2.02
N TRP A 181 8.98 9.16 1.64
CA TRP A 181 8.98 8.14 0.60
C TRP A 181 8.20 8.61 -0.62
N LEU A 182 8.90 8.98 -1.69
CA LEU A 182 8.31 9.23 -3.00
C LEU A 182 8.04 7.88 -3.67
N LEU A 183 6.79 7.62 -4.03
CA LEU A 183 6.39 6.34 -4.60
C LEU A 183 5.68 6.54 -5.95
N GLY A 184 6.41 7.12 -6.90
CA GLY A 184 5.91 7.46 -8.22
C GLY A 184 5.52 6.24 -9.05
N ARG A 185 4.44 6.36 -9.82
CA ARG A 185 3.92 5.35 -10.73
C ARG A 185 3.57 6.02 -12.07
N ILE A 186 4.12 5.51 -13.16
CA ILE A 186 3.85 5.97 -14.52
C ILE A 186 3.14 4.84 -15.25
N TYR A 187 1.95 5.10 -15.80
CA TYR A 187 1.18 4.11 -16.57
C TYR A 187 2.00 3.58 -17.74
N CYS A 188 1.94 2.28 -17.93
CA CYS A 188 2.63 1.57 -18.98
C CYS A 188 1.74 0.46 -19.54
N THR A 189 1.80 0.18 -20.83
CA THR A 189 1.03 -0.89 -21.46
C THR A 189 1.74 -2.23 -21.41
N GLY A 190 3.06 -2.22 -21.12
CA GLY A 190 3.89 -3.43 -21.05
C GLY A 190 4.43 -3.90 -22.41
N THR A 191 4.22 -3.14 -23.49
CA THR A 191 4.87 -3.44 -24.77
C THR A 191 6.31 -2.91 -24.78
N PRO A 192 7.23 -3.50 -25.61
CA PRO A 192 8.61 -3.00 -25.70
C PRO A 192 8.69 -1.53 -26.07
N GLU A 193 7.84 -1.05 -26.96
CA GLU A 193 7.79 0.33 -27.42
C GLU A 193 7.37 1.26 -26.28
N ASP A 194 6.35 0.86 -25.52
CA ASP A 194 5.85 1.67 -24.41
C ASP A 194 6.79 1.65 -23.21
N TYR A 195 7.48 0.54 -22.94
CA TYR A 195 8.59 0.52 -21.99
C TYR A 195 9.65 1.55 -22.36
N ALA A 196 10.05 1.64 -23.63
CA ALA A 196 11.05 2.60 -24.08
C ALA A 196 10.61 4.05 -23.87
N GLU A 197 9.32 4.37 -24.09
CA GLU A 197 8.79 5.71 -23.83
C GLU A 197 8.73 6.03 -22.33
N VAL A 198 8.28 5.10 -21.51
CA VAL A 198 8.24 5.29 -20.04
C VAL A 198 9.66 5.41 -19.45
N HIS A 199 10.63 4.67 -19.99
CA HIS A 199 12.05 4.79 -19.57
C HIS A 199 12.58 6.20 -19.79
N LYS A 200 12.28 6.83 -20.94
CA LYS A 200 12.67 8.24 -21.20
C LYS A 200 12.10 9.17 -20.13
N LEU A 201 10.80 9.02 -19.83
CA LEU A 201 10.16 9.82 -18.77
C LEU A 201 10.80 9.59 -17.41
N GLN A 202 11.07 8.33 -17.05
CA GLN A 202 11.76 7.99 -15.80
C GLN A 202 13.16 8.60 -15.74
N ASP A 203 13.88 8.68 -16.87
CA ASP A 203 15.25 9.20 -16.93
C ASP A 203 15.30 10.72 -16.76
N GLU A 204 14.25 11.41 -17.11
CA GLU A 204 14.10 12.86 -16.95
C GLU A 204 13.63 13.26 -15.53
N VAL A 205 13.08 12.33 -14.73
CA VAL A 205 12.75 12.61 -13.31
C VAL A 205 14.03 12.90 -12.55
N LYS A 206 14.04 14.02 -11.79
CA LYS A 206 15.18 14.43 -10.96
C LYS A 206 14.81 14.52 -9.50
N LEU A 207 15.76 14.19 -8.64
CA LEU A 207 15.68 14.32 -7.19
C LEU A 207 17.04 14.80 -6.69
N TYR A 208 17.09 15.94 -5.99
CA TYR A 208 18.34 16.52 -5.49
C TYR A 208 18.08 17.47 -4.32
N PRO A 209 19.07 17.70 -3.41
CA PRO A 209 18.90 18.63 -2.30
C PRO A 209 18.81 20.09 -2.79
N LEU A 210 18.08 20.94 -2.06
CA LEU A 210 17.88 22.34 -2.45
C LEU A 210 19.21 23.11 -2.57
N SER A 211 20.21 22.77 -1.79
CA SER A 211 21.56 23.36 -1.87
C SER A 211 22.25 23.16 -3.24
N ALA A 212 21.78 22.20 -4.02
CA ALA A 212 22.23 21.94 -5.40
C ALA A 212 21.36 22.65 -6.48
N TRP A 213 20.40 23.49 -6.09
CA TRP A 213 19.58 24.23 -7.04
C TRP A 213 20.41 25.01 -8.06
N GLY A 214 20.09 24.82 -9.35
CA GLY A 214 20.81 25.47 -10.46
C GLY A 214 22.24 24.96 -10.70
N LYS A 215 22.63 23.83 -10.09
CA LYS A 215 23.95 23.21 -10.25
C LYS A 215 23.83 21.78 -10.74
N ASP A 216 24.89 21.28 -11.33
CA ASP A 216 25.01 19.84 -11.56
C ASP A 216 25.18 19.13 -10.23
N TRP A 217 24.38 18.08 -10.03
CA TRP A 217 24.42 17.26 -8.82
C TRP A 217 24.42 15.78 -9.18
N THR A 218 25.28 15.05 -8.51
CA THR A 218 25.33 13.59 -8.60
C THR A 218 25.16 13.04 -7.19
N PRO A 219 24.23 12.13 -6.96
CA PRO A 219 24.02 11.56 -5.64
C PRO A 219 25.27 10.79 -5.18
N PRO A 220 25.71 10.98 -3.93
CA PRO A 220 26.87 10.26 -3.39
C PRO A 220 26.53 8.77 -3.23
N LYS A 221 27.53 7.90 -3.34
CA LYS A 221 27.33 6.47 -3.05
C LYS A 221 26.75 6.25 -1.65
N GLY A 222 25.84 5.30 -1.55
CA GLY A 222 25.24 4.90 -0.28
C GLY A 222 26.27 4.23 0.66
N LYS A 223 26.02 4.35 1.94
CA LYS A 223 26.75 3.60 2.95
C LYS A 223 26.01 2.30 3.23
N VAL A 224 26.73 1.18 3.15
CA VAL A 224 26.19 -0.14 3.46
C VAL A 224 26.51 -0.48 4.90
N ASP A 225 25.50 -0.74 5.70
CA ASP A 225 25.63 -1.23 7.07
C ASP A 225 25.44 -2.75 7.10
N PRO A 226 26.49 -3.53 7.37
CA PRO A 226 26.41 -5.00 7.39
C PRO A 226 25.56 -5.55 8.54
N SER A 227 25.18 -4.74 9.52
CA SER A 227 24.31 -5.16 10.62
C SER A 227 22.82 -5.20 10.23
N ILE A 228 22.43 -4.59 9.11
CA ILE A 228 21.06 -4.61 8.61
C ILE A 228 20.73 -6.00 8.04
N ASP A 229 19.68 -6.63 8.55
CA ASP A 229 19.17 -7.88 7.99
C ASP A 229 18.49 -7.63 6.65
N MET A 230 19.17 -8.03 5.58
CA MET A 230 18.69 -7.89 4.20
C MET A 230 17.89 -9.09 3.68
N LYS A 231 17.67 -10.12 4.52
CA LYS A 231 17.09 -11.41 4.11
C LYS A 231 15.70 -11.64 4.70
N THR A 232 15.52 -11.31 5.97
CA THR A 232 14.23 -11.46 6.64
C THR A 232 13.26 -10.36 6.16
N ALA A 233 12.03 -10.73 5.85
CA ALA A 233 11.02 -9.76 5.46
C ALA A 233 10.84 -8.68 6.55
N VAL A 234 10.73 -7.41 6.16
CA VAL A 234 10.64 -6.27 7.10
C VAL A 234 9.56 -6.49 8.15
N ARG A 235 8.38 -6.95 7.74
CA ARG A 235 7.28 -7.24 8.66
C ARG A 235 7.65 -8.28 9.73
N GLU A 236 8.41 -9.31 9.36
CA GLU A 236 8.90 -10.30 10.33
C GLU A 236 9.94 -9.69 11.26
N GLN A 237 10.85 -8.85 10.74
CA GLN A 237 11.82 -8.13 11.59
C GLN A 237 11.12 -7.29 12.65
N VAL A 238 10.12 -6.48 12.25
CA VAL A 238 9.35 -5.63 13.18
C VAL A 238 8.58 -6.48 14.20
N ASN A 239 7.93 -7.55 13.76
CA ASN A 239 7.11 -8.38 14.64
C ASN A 239 7.94 -9.24 15.61
N ASN A 240 9.24 -9.45 15.32
CA ASN A 240 10.15 -10.21 16.18
C ASN A 240 10.87 -9.32 17.19
N MET A 241 10.78 -8.00 17.12
CA MET A 241 11.30 -7.09 18.13
C MET A 241 10.58 -7.33 19.46
N ASP A 242 11.29 -7.32 20.55
CA ASP A 242 10.65 -7.19 21.85
C ASP A 242 10.21 -5.73 22.10
N ALA A 243 9.38 -5.49 23.12
CA ALA A 243 8.83 -4.17 23.36
C ALA A 243 9.91 -3.13 23.73
N ILE A 244 11.00 -3.53 24.38
CA ILE A 244 12.08 -2.61 24.74
C ILE A 244 12.85 -2.16 23.49
N GLU A 245 13.20 -3.09 22.63
CA GLU A 245 13.83 -2.79 21.34
C GLU A 245 12.92 -1.91 20.48
N TYR A 246 11.66 -2.29 20.37
CA TYR A 246 10.64 -1.61 19.57
C TYR A 246 10.40 -0.16 20.03
N PHE A 247 10.16 0.06 21.35
CA PHE A 247 9.90 1.40 21.87
C PHE A 247 11.17 2.25 21.96
N THR A 248 12.36 1.64 22.08
CA THR A 248 13.62 2.37 21.96
C THR A 248 13.79 2.95 20.56
N LEU A 249 13.55 2.13 19.53
CA LEU A 249 13.56 2.60 18.14
C LEU A 249 12.47 3.66 17.89
N PHE A 250 11.26 3.41 18.37
CA PHE A 250 10.16 4.36 18.23
C PHE A 250 10.46 5.74 18.84
N ALA A 251 10.98 5.78 20.07
CA ALA A 251 11.36 7.04 20.73
C ALA A 251 12.46 7.78 19.96
N GLU A 252 13.44 7.07 19.41
CA GLU A 252 14.46 7.68 18.55
C GLU A 252 13.86 8.29 17.28
N LEU A 253 12.92 7.59 16.65
CA LEU A 253 12.24 8.08 15.44
C LEU A 253 11.38 9.32 15.71
N LEU A 254 10.77 9.42 16.90
CA LEU A 254 9.96 10.58 17.31
C LEU A 254 10.76 11.88 17.38
N LYS A 255 12.09 11.84 17.53
CA LYS A 255 12.93 13.04 17.58
C LYS A 255 12.92 13.83 16.27
N ARG A 256 12.72 13.15 15.14
CA ARG A 256 12.74 13.74 13.79
C ARG A 256 11.43 13.60 13.03
N ASN A 257 10.52 12.76 13.51
CA ASN A 257 9.24 12.48 12.89
C ASN A 257 8.11 12.72 13.91
N PRO A 258 7.79 13.98 14.19
CA PRO A 258 6.86 14.33 15.26
C PRO A 258 5.46 13.78 15.00
N PRO A 259 4.68 13.50 16.06
CA PRO A 259 3.25 13.28 15.97
C PRO A 259 2.55 14.52 15.42
N THR A 260 1.32 14.36 14.93
CA THR A 260 0.45 15.49 14.57
C THR A 260 -0.21 16.10 15.83
N ASP A 261 -0.75 17.31 15.71
CA ASP A 261 -1.49 17.94 16.82
C ASP A 261 -2.70 17.10 17.27
N ALA A 262 -3.33 16.38 16.32
CA ALA A 262 -4.45 15.48 16.60
C ALA A 262 -4.06 14.27 17.47
N ASP A 263 -2.77 13.92 17.52
CA ASP A 263 -2.25 12.81 18.30
C ASP A 263 -2.02 13.19 19.79
N GLY A 264 -2.27 14.45 20.19
CA GLY A 264 -2.04 14.93 21.56
C GLY A 264 -2.54 13.99 22.66
N PRO A 265 -3.78 13.46 22.60
CA PRO A 265 -4.27 12.49 23.57
C PRO A 265 -3.46 11.20 23.64
N MET A 266 -2.98 10.68 22.49
CA MET A 266 -2.11 9.51 22.44
C MET A 266 -0.72 9.81 22.99
N VAL A 267 -0.16 10.97 22.66
CA VAL A 267 1.14 11.42 23.19
C VAL A 267 1.11 11.52 24.73
N ALA A 268 0.01 12.01 25.31
CA ALA A 268 -0.15 12.03 26.76
C ALA A 268 -0.11 10.62 27.38
N LYS A 269 -0.79 9.65 26.76
CA LYS A 269 -0.75 8.24 27.15
C LYS A 269 0.65 7.61 27.02
N LEU A 270 1.37 7.92 25.92
CA LEU A 270 2.73 7.42 25.71
C LEU A 270 3.69 7.85 26.82
N ALA A 271 3.52 9.05 27.36
CA ALA A 271 4.35 9.56 28.45
C ALA A 271 4.24 8.73 29.75
N GLU A 272 3.08 8.09 29.98
CA GLU A 272 2.88 7.18 31.12
C GLU A 272 3.78 5.94 30.99
N LEU A 273 4.04 5.49 29.77
CA LEU A 273 4.96 4.38 29.45
C LEU A 273 6.43 4.79 29.32
N GLY A 274 6.77 6.05 29.57
CA GLY A 274 8.14 6.56 29.43
C GLY A 274 8.52 6.95 28.00
N ILE A 275 7.56 7.12 27.09
CA ILE A 275 7.80 7.54 25.71
C ILE A 275 7.35 8.99 25.54
N VAL A 276 8.32 9.89 25.41
CA VAL A 276 8.07 11.34 25.26
C VAL A 276 8.76 11.81 23.97
N PRO A 277 8.03 12.48 23.04
CA PRO A 277 8.64 12.99 21.81
C PRO A 277 9.87 13.87 22.12
N GLY A 278 10.95 13.65 21.39
CA GLY A 278 12.22 14.36 21.58
C GLY A 278 13.13 13.82 22.69
N GLN A 279 12.70 12.82 23.43
CA GLN A 279 13.48 12.19 24.51
C GLN A 279 13.78 10.72 24.20
N ASP A 280 14.77 10.16 24.89
CA ASP A 280 15.02 8.72 24.88
C ASP A 280 13.92 7.99 25.65
N PHE A 281 13.69 6.72 25.31
CA PHE A 281 12.73 5.87 26.00
C PHE A 281 13.18 5.61 27.46
N ASP A 282 12.36 6.04 28.41
CA ASP A 282 12.55 5.73 29.83
C ASP A 282 12.07 4.30 30.16
N LYS A 283 12.95 3.35 29.99
CA LYS A 283 12.67 1.92 30.21
C LYS A 283 12.26 1.59 31.65
N SER A 284 12.55 2.47 32.63
CA SER A 284 12.20 2.24 34.02
C SER A 284 10.69 2.33 34.29
N LYS A 285 9.96 2.95 33.37
CA LYS A 285 8.49 3.05 33.42
C LYS A 285 7.76 1.91 32.73
N PHE A 286 8.47 0.95 32.15
CA PHE A 286 7.86 -0.15 31.39
C PHE A 286 7.95 -1.45 32.16
N ASP A 287 6.82 -2.12 32.40
CA ASP A 287 6.79 -3.40 33.12
C ASP A 287 7.53 -4.51 32.34
N PRO A 288 8.59 -5.11 32.93
CA PRO A 288 9.31 -6.22 32.31
C PRO A 288 8.44 -7.42 31.92
N ALA A 289 7.30 -7.64 32.60
CA ALA A 289 6.37 -8.71 32.28
C ALA A 289 5.68 -8.55 30.90
N PHE A 290 5.67 -7.33 30.37
CA PHE A 290 5.01 -6.98 29.11
C PHE A 290 5.92 -7.13 27.87
N VAL A 291 7.23 -7.21 28.08
CA VAL A 291 8.25 -7.11 27.02
C VAL A 291 7.99 -8.02 25.82
N LYS A 292 7.63 -9.28 26.05
CA LYS A 292 7.34 -10.23 24.95
C LYS A 292 5.87 -10.23 24.53
N ARG A 293 4.96 -9.89 25.43
CA ARG A 293 3.51 -10.06 25.20
C ARG A 293 2.91 -8.92 24.42
N VAL A 294 3.41 -7.68 24.60
CA VAL A 294 2.89 -6.49 23.94
C VAL A 294 3.01 -6.58 22.42
N PRO A 295 4.17 -6.89 21.81
CA PRO A 295 4.26 -7.02 20.35
C PRO A 295 3.36 -8.12 19.78
N GLN A 296 3.30 -9.28 20.45
CA GLN A 296 2.48 -10.41 20.01
C GLN A 296 0.98 -10.06 20.00
N LEU A 297 0.46 -9.47 21.08
CA LEU A 297 -0.94 -9.08 21.15
C LEU A 297 -1.23 -7.86 20.28
N GLY A 298 -0.33 -6.89 20.20
CA GLY A 298 -0.47 -5.71 19.36
C GLY A 298 -0.61 -6.09 17.89
N PHE A 299 0.28 -6.94 17.38
CA PHE A 299 0.18 -7.42 16.00
C PHE A 299 -1.05 -8.30 15.76
N ALA A 300 -1.39 -9.19 16.70
CA ALA A 300 -2.62 -9.98 16.60
C ALA A 300 -3.86 -9.09 16.53
N ARG A 301 -3.91 -7.99 17.31
CA ARG A 301 -5.02 -7.03 17.30
C ARG A 301 -5.09 -6.27 15.97
N ILE A 302 -3.95 -5.84 15.40
CA ILE A 302 -3.87 -5.25 14.06
C ILE A 302 -4.50 -6.19 13.03
N MET A 303 -4.06 -7.45 12.99
CA MET A 303 -4.56 -8.41 11.99
C MET A 303 -6.01 -8.82 12.22
N THR A 304 -6.49 -8.82 13.46
CA THR A 304 -7.88 -9.10 13.80
C THR A 304 -8.81 -7.98 13.36
N HIS A 305 -8.33 -6.73 13.35
CA HIS A 305 -9.10 -5.59 12.84
C HIS A 305 -9.54 -5.79 11.38
N PHE A 306 -8.72 -6.43 10.55
CA PHE A 306 -9.09 -6.78 9.18
C PHE A 306 -10.40 -7.60 9.09
N LYS A 307 -10.66 -8.48 10.07
CA LYS A 307 -11.86 -9.34 10.13
C LYS A 307 -13.08 -8.65 10.75
N PHE A 308 -12.85 -7.68 11.62
CA PHE A 308 -13.87 -7.07 12.48
C PHE A 308 -13.86 -5.54 12.42
N SER A 309 -13.51 -4.99 11.27
CA SER A 309 -13.27 -3.54 11.06
C SER A 309 -14.51 -2.64 11.21
N GLY A 310 -15.68 -3.22 11.44
CA GLY A 310 -16.89 -2.43 11.67
C GLY A 310 -17.34 -1.54 10.51
N GLY A 311 -16.86 -1.78 9.26
CA GLY A 311 -17.21 -1.01 8.06
C GLY A 311 -16.02 -0.31 7.39
N ASP A 312 -14.82 -0.33 7.99
CA ASP A 312 -13.60 0.16 7.31
C ASP A 312 -13.22 -0.69 6.10
N VAL A 313 -13.64 -1.96 6.08
CA VAL A 313 -13.56 -2.87 4.94
C VAL A 313 -14.95 -3.22 4.46
N GLN A 314 -15.20 -3.08 3.18
CA GLN A 314 -16.47 -3.42 2.54
C GLN A 314 -16.34 -4.79 1.84
N ASP A 315 -17.40 -5.61 1.85
CA ASP A 315 -17.57 -6.80 1.00
C ASP A 315 -18.85 -6.65 0.21
N ILE A 316 -18.73 -6.32 -1.05
CA ILE A 316 -19.87 -6.11 -1.96
C ILE A 316 -19.74 -7.10 -3.12
N ASP A 317 -20.74 -7.94 -3.31
CA ASP A 317 -20.79 -8.93 -4.39
C ASP A 317 -19.56 -9.86 -4.48
N GLY A 318 -18.90 -10.12 -3.34
CA GLY A 318 -17.71 -10.95 -3.25
C GLY A 318 -16.39 -10.18 -3.47
N TRP A 319 -16.46 -8.86 -3.58
CA TRP A 319 -15.30 -7.97 -3.68
C TRP A 319 -15.06 -7.28 -2.34
N GLY A 320 -13.91 -7.59 -1.74
CA GLY A 320 -13.44 -6.93 -0.53
C GLY A 320 -12.53 -5.74 -0.85
N PHE A 321 -12.82 -4.57 -0.29
CA PHE A 321 -11.99 -3.38 -0.44
C PHE A 321 -12.19 -2.38 0.70
N THR A 322 -11.31 -1.42 0.79
CA THR A 322 -11.41 -0.28 1.72
C THR A 322 -11.15 1.02 0.99
N THR A 323 -11.87 2.07 1.38
CA THR A 323 -11.62 3.45 1.00
C THR A 323 -10.94 4.25 2.11
N LYS A 324 -10.48 3.57 3.16
CA LYS A 324 -9.78 4.16 4.32
C LYS A 324 -8.28 3.88 4.22
N THR A 325 -7.65 4.43 3.18
CA THR A 325 -6.21 4.28 2.88
C THR A 325 -5.55 5.63 2.61
N GLY A 326 -4.26 5.72 2.85
CA GLY A 326 -3.43 6.88 2.56
C GLY A 326 -3.61 8.06 3.51
N ILE A 327 -4.78 8.28 4.07
CA ILE A 327 -5.06 9.27 5.11
C ILE A 327 -5.86 8.59 6.21
N TYR A 328 -5.39 8.66 7.45
CA TYR A 328 -5.95 7.88 8.55
C TYR A 328 -6.43 8.73 9.73
N GLY A 329 -5.93 9.97 9.87
CA GLY A 329 -6.17 10.79 11.06
C GLY A 329 -5.78 10.03 12.32
N THR A 330 -6.69 9.97 13.28
CA THR A 330 -6.51 9.25 14.55
C THR A 330 -6.99 7.79 14.52
N ASN A 331 -7.33 7.25 13.35
CA ASN A 331 -7.65 5.82 13.22
C ASN A 331 -6.37 4.98 13.18
N TYR A 332 -5.71 4.86 14.32
CA TYR A 332 -4.39 4.23 14.46
C TYR A 332 -4.39 2.76 14.07
N ILE A 333 -5.46 2.05 14.41
CA ILE A 333 -5.55 0.61 14.10
C ILE A 333 -5.69 0.36 12.58
N GLN A 334 -6.44 1.21 11.87
CA GLN A 334 -6.54 1.14 10.41
C GLN A 334 -5.22 1.51 9.75
N ARG A 335 -4.52 2.56 10.24
CA ARG A 335 -3.20 2.95 9.76
C ARG A 335 -2.19 1.80 9.94
N ALA A 336 -2.16 1.17 11.11
CA ALA A 336 -1.31 0.02 11.38
C ALA A 336 -1.66 -1.20 10.51
N LEU A 337 -2.97 -1.48 10.31
CA LEU A 337 -3.41 -2.56 9.44
C LEU A 337 -2.94 -2.36 8.00
N ILE A 338 -3.19 -1.18 7.42
CA ILE A 338 -2.76 -0.90 6.05
C ILE A 338 -1.23 -0.95 5.93
N THR A 339 -0.51 -0.47 6.93
CA THR A 339 0.96 -0.62 6.98
C THR A 339 1.38 -2.10 6.96
N ALA A 340 0.70 -2.97 7.71
CA ALA A 340 1.03 -4.39 7.79
C ALA A 340 0.74 -5.18 6.51
N ILE A 341 -0.31 -4.80 5.75
CA ILE A 341 -0.80 -5.59 4.60
C ILE A 341 -0.63 -4.89 3.24
N GLY A 342 -0.37 -3.58 3.21
CA GLY A 342 -0.33 -2.79 1.97
C GLY A 342 0.44 -1.49 2.15
N LEU A 343 1.64 -1.53 2.75
CA LEU A 343 2.51 -0.37 2.89
C LEU A 343 2.72 0.33 1.54
N GLY A 344 2.56 1.64 1.52
CA GLY A 344 2.59 2.44 0.27
C GLY A 344 1.23 2.54 -0.42
N ALA A 345 0.12 2.27 0.31
CA ALA A 345 -1.23 2.42 -0.21
C ALA A 345 -1.52 3.87 -0.62
N ASN A 346 -2.21 4.02 -1.74
CA ASN A 346 -2.65 5.32 -2.25
C ASN A 346 -3.87 5.84 -1.48
N ARG A 347 -4.17 7.13 -1.66
CA ARG A 347 -5.49 7.67 -1.32
C ARG A 347 -6.56 7.03 -2.21
N PRO A 348 -7.82 6.88 -1.75
CA PRO A 348 -8.87 6.27 -2.56
C PRO A 348 -9.15 7.03 -3.85
N GLN A 349 -8.95 8.36 -3.87
CA GLN A 349 -9.06 9.18 -5.08
C GLN A 349 -7.99 8.85 -6.14
N ASP A 350 -6.86 8.28 -5.72
CA ASP A 350 -5.77 7.90 -6.62
C ASP A 350 -5.87 6.47 -7.08
N ALA A 351 -6.19 5.52 -6.16
CA ALA A 351 -6.41 4.13 -6.53
C ALA A 351 -7.15 3.34 -5.45
N ILE A 352 -8.02 2.43 -5.89
CA ILE A 352 -8.70 1.43 -5.05
C ILE A 352 -8.41 0.04 -5.59
N TYR A 353 -8.27 -0.94 -4.68
CA TYR A 353 -7.82 -2.30 -4.97
C TYR A 353 -8.79 -3.38 -4.48
N PRO A 354 -9.99 -3.51 -5.08
CA PRO A 354 -10.94 -4.56 -4.74
C PRO A 354 -10.36 -5.95 -5.04
N THR A 355 -10.45 -6.82 -4.05
CA THR A 355 -9.95 -8.20 -4.14
C THR A 355 -11.10 -9.19 -3.99
N SER A 356 -11.15 -10.19 -4.85
CA SER A 356 -12.13 -11.26 -4.77
C SER A 356 -11.44 -12.62 -4.68
N LEU A 357 -11.89 -13.41 -3.73
CA LEU A 357 -11.37 -14.74 -3.41
C LEU A 357 -12.36 -15.86 -3.71
N LYS A 358 -13.61 -15.51 -3.99
CA LYS A 358 -14.71 -16.47 -4.08
C LYS A 358 -15.71 -16.04 -5.15
N SER A 359 -16.13 -17.02 -5.95
CA SER A 359 -17.23 -16.81 -6.90
C SER A 359 -18.56 -16.67 -6.18
N ASP A 360 -19.45 -15.89 -6.77
CA ASP A 360 -20.87 -15.94 -6.45
C ASP A 360 -21.48 -17.20 -7.09
N SER A 361 -21.60 -18.26 -6.31
CA SER A 361 -22.24 -19.52 -6.70
C SER A 361 -23.59 -19.72 -6.03
N GLY A 362 -24.33 -18.64 -5.79
CA GLY A 362 -25.61 -18.64 -5.07
C GLY A 362 -25.45 -18.61 -3.55
N VAL A 363 -26.13 -19.49 -2.81
CA VAL A 363 -26.15 -19.47 -1.34
C VAL A 363 -24.78 -19.71 -0.69
N ILE A 364 -23.85 -20.36 -1.41
CA ILE A 364 -22.50 -20.68 -0.88
C ILE A 364 -21.43 -20.10 -1.79
N LYS A 365 -20.71 -19.09 -1.31
CA LYS A 365 -19.51 -18.56 -1.97
C LYS A 365 -18.38 -19.59 -1.90
N ARG A 366 -17.80 -19.97 -3.04
CA ARG A 366 -16.69 -20.94 -3.13
C ARG A 366 -15.42 -20.27 -3.61
N ALA A 367 -14.28 -20.68 -3.06
CA ALA A 367 -12.97 -20.23 -3.56
C ALA A 367 -12.83 -20.54 -5.05
N TYR A 368 -12.25 -19.61 -5.82
CA TYR A 368 -11.96 -19.83 -7.23
C TYR A 368 -11.01 -21.00 -7.42
N ASN A 369 -11.28 -21.78 -8.47
CA ASN A 369 -10.43 -22.90 -8.88
C ASN A 369 -10.43 -22.98 -10.40
N GLY A 370 -9.26 -23.05 -11.01
CA GLY A 370 -9.12 -23.09 -12.47
C GLY A 370 -9.54 -24.41 -13.14
N SER A 371 -10.03 -25.41 -12.39
CA SER A 371 -10.80 -26.53 -12.95
C SER A 371 -12.20 -26.12 -13.40
N GLU A 372 -12.61 -24.89 -13.10
CA GLU A 372 -13.90 -24.31 -13.40
C GLU A 372 -13.73 -23.05 -14.24
N SER A 373 -14.77 -22.64 -14.97
CA SER A 373 -14.78 -21.41 -15.75
C SER A 373 -15.68 -20.37 -15.10
N TYR A 374 -15.27 -19.11 -15.20
CA TYR A 374 -15.97 -17.98 -14.60
C TYR A 374 -16.09 -16.83 -15.59
N VAL A 375 -17.05 -15.96 -15.34
CA VAL A 375 -17.26 -14.73 -16.10
C VAL A 375 -17.50 -13.55 -15.16
N LEU A 376 -16.87 -12.41 -15.49
CA LEU A 376 -17.20 -11.10 -14.94
C LEU A 376 -17.82 -10.28 -16.07
N THR A 377 -19.10 -9.92 -15.94
CA THR A 377 -19.86 -9.22 -16.98
C THR A 377 -20.09 -7.77 -16.59
N PHE A 378 -19.57 -6.83 -17.37
CA PHE A 378 -19.96 -5.42 -17.31
C PHE A 378 -21.13 -5.18 -18.26
N LYS A 379 -22.25 -4.67 -17.75
CA LYS A 379 -23.38 -4.22 -18.58
C LYS A 379 -22.93 -3.05 -19.48
N LYS A 380 -23.61 -2.83 -20.58
CA LYS A 380 -23.34 -1.72 -21.50
C LYS A 380 -23.21 -0.39 -20.75
N GLY A 381 -22.08 0.28 -20.92
CA GLY A 381 -21.79 1.58 -20.32
C GLY A 381 -21.50 1.54 -18.81
N LEU A 382 -21.39 0.37 -18.17
CA LEU A 382 -21.13 0.20 -16.75
C LEU A 382 -19.78 -0.45 -16.45
N THR A 383 -18.78 -0.23 -17.31
CA THR A 383 -17.37 -0.53 -16.97
C THR A 383 -16.92 0.32 -15.78
N PRO A 384 -15.82 -0.03 -15.09
CA PRO A 384 -15.36 0.76 -13.94
C PRO A 384 -15.28 2.26 -14.22
N PRO A 385 -15.96 3.11 -13.43
CA PRO A 385 -16.01 4.56 -13.64
C PRO A 385 -14.74 5.20 -13.11
N VAL A 386 -13.75 5.32 -13.97
CA VAL A 386 -12.42 5.87 -13.66
C VAL A 386 -12.02 6.90 -14.71
N SER A 387 -11.35 7.97 -14.26
CA SER A 387 -10.73 8.97 -15.15
C SER A 387 -9.30 8.59 -15.54
N GLY A 388 -8.68 7.69 -14.81
CA GLY A 388 -7.39 7.08 -15.14
C GLY A 388 -7.56 5.82 -15.98
N PHE A 389 -7.39 4.68 -15.37
CA PHE A 389 -7.60 3.36 -16.00
C PHE A 389 -7.99 2.31 -14.97
N TRP A 390 -8.47 1.18 -15.44
CA TRP A 390 -8.74 0.01 -14.61
C TRP A 390 -8.07 -1.25 -15.18
N SER A 391 -7.82 -2.22 -14.31
CA SER A 391 -7.36 -3.56 -14.69
C SER A 391 -7.93 -4.61 -13.75
N LEU A 392 -8.06 -5.85 -14.24
CA LEU A 392 -8.33 -7.05 -13.45
C LEU A 392 -7.09 -7.95 -13.53
N THR A 393 -6.46 -8.20 -12.40
CA THR A 393 -5.23 -8.99 -12.29
C THR A 393 -5.51 -10.37 -11.71
N MET A 394 -4.85 -11.39 -12.27
CA MET A 394 -4.85 -12.78 -11.83
C MET A 394 -3.65 -13.06 -10.93
N TYR A 395 -3.89 -13.63 -9.77
CA TYR A 395 -2.86 -14.15 -8.87
C TYR A 395 -3.12 -15.60 -8.49
N ASP A 396 -2.06 -16.32 -8.15
CA ASP A 396 -2.17 -17.59 -7.43
C ASP A 396 -2.66 -17.37 -5.98
N ALA A 397 -2.78 -18.46 -5.22
CA ALA A 397 -3.25 -18.40 -3.84
C ALA A 397 -2.29 -17.65 -2.89
N ASP A 398 -1.04 -17.42 -3.29
CA ASP A 398 0.01 -16.75 -2.54
C ASP A 398 0.23 -15.29 -3.03
N TYR A 399 -0.68 -14.77 -3.87
CA TYR A 399 -0.64 -13.42 -4.45
C TYR A 399 0.53 -13.17 -5.41
N PHE A 400 0.99 -14.17 -6.17
CA PHE A 400 1.97 -13.99 -7.22
C PHE A 400 1.35 -14.18 -8.60
N PHE A 401 1.98 -13.62 -9.62
CA PHE A 401 1.53 -13.79 -10.99
C PHE A 401 1.56 -15.26 -11.41
N VAL A 402 0.58 -15.64 -12.20
CA VAL A 402 0.42 -16.99 -12.74
C VAL A 402 1.06 -17.07 -14.10
N ASP A 403 2.00 -18.01 -14.29
CA ASP A 403 2.57 -18.31 -15.60
C ASP A 403 1.49 -18.79 -16.58
N ASN A 404 1.48 -18.23 -17.78
CA ASN A 404 0.49 -18.57 -18.79
C ASN A 404 1.03 -18.31 -20.21
N PRO A 405 0.47 -18.99 -21.25
CA PRO A 405 0.99 -18.91 -22.62
C PRO A 405 1.01 -17.53 -23.26
N LEU A 406 0.22 -16.60 -22.74
CA LEU A 406 0.11 -15.23 -23.25
C LEU A 406 0.99 -14.21 -22.48
N ASN A 407 1.65 -14.64 -21.41
CA ASN A 407 2.27 -13.74 -20.42
C ASN A 407 1.31 -12.61 -19.98
N ARG A 408 0.01 -12.93 -19.94
CA ARG A 408 -1.06 -12.01 -19.59
C ARG A 408 -1.41 -12.18 -18.13
N TYR A 409 -0.94 -11.26 -17.28
CA TYR A 409 -1.21 -11.27 -15.85
C TYR A 409 -2.42 -10.42 -15.49
N SER A 410 -2.80 -9.48 -16.35
CA SER A 410 -3.97 -8.62 -16.19
C SER A 410 -4.73 -8.41 -17.49
N ILE A 411 -6.01 -8.07 -17.37
CA ILE A 411 -6.87 -7.65 -18.47
C ILE A 411 -7.50 -6.29 -18.14
N SER A 412 -7.63 -5.42 -19.14
CA SER A 412 -8.14 -4.06 -18.96
C SER A 412 -8.68 -3.50 -20.25
N ALA A 413 -9.18 -2.27 -20.24
CA ALA A 413 -9.64 -1.56 -21.44
C ALA A 413 -8.53 -1.28 -22.47
N ARG A 414 -7.25 -1.49 -22.15
CA ARG A 414 -6.13 -1.37 -23.10
C ARG A 414 -6.07 -2.53 -24.12
N GLN A 415 -6.65 -3.68 -23.78
CA GLN A 415 -6.85 -4.76 -24.73
C GLN A 415 -8.07 -4.45 -25.63
N PRO A 416 -8.11 -4.96 -26.87
CA PRO A 416 -9.25 -4.79 -27.77
C PRO A 416 -10.41 -5.69 -27.33
N LEU A 417 -11.03 -5.35 -26.18
CA LEU A 417 -12.14 -6.12 -25.62
C LEU A 417 -13.33 -6.14 -26.59
N LYS A 418 -13.88 -7.30 -26.84
CA LYS A 418 -15.07 -7.47 -27.68
C LYS A 418 -16.32 -7.39 -26.83
N ALA A 419 -17.25 -6.55 -27.25
CA ALA A 419 -18.57 -6.46 -26.63
C ALA A 419 -19.50 -7.54 -27.20
N ASN A 420 -20.43 -7.98 -26.36
CA ASN A 420 -21.56 -8.81 -26.76
C ASN A 420 -22.57 -8.02 -27.65
N PRO A 421 -23.48 -8.69 -28.35
CA PRO A 421 -24.50 -8.01 -29.16
C PRO A 421 -25.37 -6.98 -28.40
N ASP A 422 -25.57 -7.16 -27.12
CA ASP A 422 -26.29 -6.22 -26.24
C ASP A 422 -25.40 -5.07 -25.73
N GLY A 423 -24.12 -5.06 -26.10
CA GLY A 423 -23.14 -4.07 -25.68
C GLY A 423 -22.50 -4.31 -24.32
N SER A 424 -22.83 -5.42 -23.65
CA SER A 424 -22.10 -5.86 -22.45
C SER A 424 -20.71 -6.39 -22.79
N ILE A 425 -19.83 -6.45 -21.79
CA ILE A 425 -18.46 -6.96 -21.93
C ILE A 425 -18.27 -8.09 -20.92
N ASP A 426 -17.94 -9.29 -21.42
CA ASP A 426 -17.58 -10.42 -20.60
C ASP A 426 -16.06 -10.54 -20.49
N LEU A 427 -15.53 -10.62 -19.28
CA LEU A 427 -14.17 -11.06 -19.02
C LEU A 427 -14.21 -12.55 -18.65
N LEU A 428 -13.56 -13.37 -19.48
CA LEU A 428 -13.54 -14.82 -19.33
C LEU A 428 -12.35 -15.24 -18.48
N ILE A 429 -12.61 -15.93 -17.39
CA ILE A 429 -11.62 -16.31 -16.37
C ILE A 429 -11.62 -17.83 -16.28
N GLN A 430 -10.65 -18.47 -16.93
CA GLN A 430 -10.55 -19.93 -17.04
C GLN A 430 -9.13 -20.36 -17.42
N ASN A 431 -8.78 -21.63 -17.18
CA ASN A 431 -7.46 -22.16 -17.50
C ASN A 431 -7.29 -22.39 -19.01
N GLU A 432 -8.25 -23.07 -19.62
CA GLU A 432 -8.20 -23.39 -21.06
C GLU A 432 -8.60 -22.18 -21.92
N SER A 433 -7.97 -22.05 -23.09
CA SER A 433 -8.32 -20.97 -24.03
C SER A 433 -9.79 -21.06 -24.46
N PRO A 434 -10.54 -19.95 -24.47
CA PRO A 434 -11.91 -19.93 -24.99
C PRO A 434 -11.98 -19.92 -26.51
N GLY A 435 -10.84 -20.05 -27.21
CA GLY A 435 -10.71 -19.94 -28.64
C GLY A 435 -10.34 -18.55 -29.14
N ALA A 436 -9.76 -18.46 -30.34
CA ALA A 436 -9.20 -17.24 -30.90
C ALA A 436 -10.18 -16.05 -30.94
N ASP A 437 -11.46 -16.30 -31.19
CA ASP A 437 -12.48 -15.25 -31.27
C ASP A 437 -12.76 -14.56 -29.94
N LYS A 438 -12.48 -15.22 -28.79
CA LYS A 438 -12.73 -14.74 -27.44
C LYS A 438 -11.44 -14.47 -26.66
N GLU A 439 -10.27 -14.69 -27.25
CA GLU A 439 -8.98 -14.55 -26.56
C GLU A 439 -8.72 -13.12 -26.08
N SER A 440 -9.24 -12.10 -26.76
CA SER A 440 -9.10 -10.71 -26.32
C SER A 440 -9.73 -10.45 -24.96
N ASN A 441 -10.78 -11.20 -24.60
CA ASN A 441 -11.51 -11.07 -23.34
C ASN A 441 -11.09 -12.11 -22.28
N TRP A 442 -10.07 -12.90 -22.56
CA TRP A 442 -9.65 -13.99 -21.69
C TRP A 442 -8.53 -13.59 -20.74
N LEU A 443 -8.71 -13.84 -19.45
CA LEU A 443 -7.71 -13.77 -18.41
C LEU A 443 -7.37 -15.21 -17.98
N PRO A 444 -6.19 -15.75 -18.37
CA PRO A 444 -5.80 -17.11 -18.05
C PRO A 444 -5.71 -17.38 -16.54
N ALA A 445 -6.38 -18.41 -16.05
CA ALA A 445 -6.33 -18.85 -14.66
C ALA A 445 -5.38 -20.06 -14.49
N PRO A 446 -4.75 -20.24 -13.30
CA PRO A 446 -4.00 -21.46 -13.00
C PRO A 446 -4.96 -22.65 -12.87
N LYS A 447 -4.44 -23.89 -12.93
CA LYS A 447 -5.26 -25.09 -12.69
C LYS A 447 -5.77 -25.20 -11.24
N GLY A 448 -5.13 -24.55 -10.29
CA GLY A 448 -5.45 -24.55 -8.89
C GLY A 448 -6.27 -23.35 -8.42
N LYS A 449 -6.17 -23.04 -7.14
CA LYS A 449 -6.81 -21.86 -6.53
C LYS A 449 -6.21 -20.57 -7.06
N PHE A 450 -7.04 -19.54 -7.19
CA PHE A 450 -6.60 -18.23 -7.61
C PHE A 450 -7.36 -17.09 -6.91
N ILE A 451 -6.86 -15.89 -7.07
CA ILE A 451 -7.35 -14.64 -6.51
C ILE A 451 -7.47 -13.64 -7.65
N LEU A 452 -8.50 -12.84 -7.63
CA LEU A 452 -8.70 -11.72 -8.55
C LEU A 452 -8.54 -10.40 -7.80
N MET A 453 -7.75 -9.48 -8.36
CA MET A 453 -7.63 -8.13 -7.84
C MET A 453 -7.93 -7.14 -8.96
N MET A 454 -8.96 -6.32 -8.75
CA MET A 454 -9.20 -5.18 -9.62
C MET A 454 -8.38 -3.99 -9.14
N ARG A 455 -7.87 -3.20 -10.07
CA ARG A 455 -7.24 -1.91 -9.79
C ARG A 455 -8.02 -0.83 -10.51
N LEU A 456 -8.48 0.17 -9.75
CA LEU A 456 -9.16 1.34 -10.26
C LEU A 456 -8.30 2.56 -9.96
N TYR A 457 -7.64 3.09 -10.98
CA TYR A 457 -6.81 4.29 -10.86
C TYR A 457 -7.62 5.53 -11.23
N TRP A 458 -7.55 6.55 -10.36
CA TRP A 458 -8.36 7.76 -10.43
C TRP A 458 -9.85 7.44 -10.59
N PRO A 459 -10.44 6.69 -9.67
CA PRO A 459 -11.88 6.45 -9.70
C PRO A 459 -12.64 7.76 -9.56
N ASN A 460 -13.80 7.82 -10.19
CA ASN A 460 -14.70 8.96 -10.00
C ASN A 460 -15.05 9.10 -8.51
N GLU A 461 -15.16 10.32 -8.03
CA GLU A 461 -15.49 10.60 -6.63
C GLU A 461 -17.00 10.66 -6.38
N SER A 462 -17.79 10.78 -7.43
CA SER A 462 -19.25 10.83 -7.37
C SER A 462 -19.90 10.09 -8.54
N ASN A 463 -21.18 9.87 -8.46
CA ASN A 463 -22.06 9.05 -9.29
C ASN A 463 -21.76 9.09 -10.82
N PRO A 464 -21.39 7.95 -11.45
CA PRO A 464 -21.20 6.65 -10.78
C PRO A 464 -19.79 6.56 -10.14
N SER A 465 -19.69 6.01 -8.93
CA SER A 465 -18.45 5.92 -8.18
C SER A 465 -18.43 4.71 -7.23
N ILE A 466 -17.27 4.05 -7.13
CA ILE A 466 -17.00 3.05 -6.09
C ILE A 466 -16.76 3.68 -4.72
N ILE A 467 -16.31 4.96 -4.70
CA ILE A 467 -15.98 5.68 -3.46
C ILE A 467 -17.26 5.99 -2.67
N ASP A 468 -18.31 6.45 -3.34
CA ASP A 468 -19.58 6.78 -2.73
C ASP A 468 -20.59 5.63 -2.73
N GLY A 469 -20.22 4.49 -3.34
CA GLY A 469 -21.05 3.29 -3.41
C GLY A 469 -22.16 3.32 -4.47
N SER A 470 -22.22 4.36 -5.32
CA SER A 470 -23.21 4.46 -6.41
C SER A 470 -22.91 3.53 -7.59
N TRP A 471 -21.72 2.98 -7.64
CA TRP A 471 -21.30 1.92 -8.56
C TRP A 471 -20.62 0.80 -7.78
N THR A 472 -20.94 -0.44 -8.11
CA THR A 472 -20.33 -1.63 -7.54
C THR A 472 -19.77 -2.54 -8.63
N ILE A 473 -18.72 -3.29 -8.29
CA ILE A 473 -18.16 -4.29 -9.19
C ILE A 473 -19.16 -5.44 -9.31
N PRO A 474 -19.52 -5.89 -10.53
CA PRO A 474 -20.39 -7.05 -10.69
C PRO A 474 -19.79 -8.33 -10.06
N PRO A 475 -20.61 -9.25 -9.60
CA PRO A 475 -20.13 -10.52 -9.06
C PRO A 475 -19.47 -11.37 -10.16
N VAL A 476 -18.41 -12.08 -9.81
CA VAL A 476 -17.80 -13.09 -10.68
C VAL A 476 -18.63 -14.37 -10.59
N LYS A 477 -19.21 -14.80 -11.71
CA LYS A 477 -20.11 -15.95 -11.78
C LYS A 477 -19.40 -17.17 -12.35
N LYS A 478 -19.66 -18.32 -11.76
CA LYS A 478 -19.28 -19.61 -12.35
C LYS A 478 -20.21 -19.92 -13.51
N VAL A 479 -19.65 -20.36 -14.66
CA VAL A 479 -20.40 -20.67 -15.88
C VAL A 479 -20.35 -22.14 -16.28
N SER A 480 -19.45 -22.93 -15.72
CA SER A 480 -19.35 -24.38 -15.91
C SER A 480 -18.50 -25.05 -14.84
#